data_3ffebbe0b4ecf26e085fbbd9c52acb4e
#
_entry.id   3ffebbe0b4ecf26e085fbbd9c52acb4e
#
_cell.length_a   1.000
_cell.length_b   1.000
_cell.length_c   1.000
_cell.angle_alpha   90.00
_cell.angle_beta   90.00
_cell.angle_gamma   90.00
#
_symmetry.space_group_name_H-M   'P 1'
#
loop_
_entity.id
_entity.type
_entity.pdbx_description
1 polymer ?
#
loop_
_entity_poly.entity_id
_entity_poly.type
_entity_poly.pdbx_seq_one_letter_code
_entity_poly.pdbx_strand_id
1 'polypeptide(L)'
;YLSAFEAAAGRYELGRRGVWTLAAIARLESNFGRGMSKEQLRTEGPLGLDPGEWRDYAVDGDKDGRLDHADIDDSAATLARLMWSRGGIDAGVFTHNQAAWYVDAIAHEADVLSGKCATTTKSWTIVLPGDIAAQINWNNLTLSNDLELRDIQAGLLDQRVTGLLALMTRDHQITISSLRSDHSQMTASGNVSNHFYGRAMDIAAVDGVSCTDTATTAPCAQLGYALAQLPAPLHPSELIYCFDLDGVGPAFALPDHCDHIHAGYYAY
;
A
#
# COMPACT_ATOMS: atom_id res chain seq x y z
N TYR A 1 -17.40 4.80 12.42
CA TYR A 1 -16.04 4.27 12.48
C TYR A 1 -15.28 4.79 13.71
N LEU A 2 -15.20 6.10 13.98
CA LEU A 2 -14.43 6.60 15.11
C LEU A 2 -14.91 6.04 16.45
N SER A 3 -16.22 5.97 16.66
CA SER A 3 -16.82 5.37 17.85
C SER A 3 -16.46 3.91 18.05
N ALA A 4 -16.44 3.12 16.97
CA ALA A 4 -16.01 1.73 17.00
C ALA A 4 -14.52 1.59 17.41
N PHE A 5 -13.66 2.45 16.85
CA PHE A 5 -12.24 2.47 17.21
C PHE A 5 -12.01 2.90 18.66
N GLU A 6 -12.77 3.88 19.17
CA GLU A 6 -12.71 4.31 20.56
C GLU A 6 -13.18 3.18 21.52
N ALA A 7 -14.28 2.50 21.18
CA ALA A 7 -14.78 1.39 21.96
C ALA A 7 -13.78 0.21 21.98
N ALA A 8 -13.24 -0.17 20.81
CA ALA A 8 -12.27 -1.25 20.70
C ALA A 8 -10.97 -0.93 21.45
N ALA A 9 -10.40 0.26 21.24
CA ALA A 9 -9.18 0.69 21.92
C ALA A 9 -9.38 0.81 23.44
N GLY A 10 -10.55 1.27 23.88
CA GLY A 10 -10.90 1.33 25.30
C GLY A 10 -11.03 -0.06 25.93
N ARG A 11 -11.68 -1.00 25.24
CA ARG A 11 -11.86 -2.39 25.70
C ARG A 11 -10.54 -3.12 25.97
N TYR A 12 -9.51 -2.84 25.16
CA TYR A 12 -8.21 -3.51 25.24
C TYR A 12 -7.09 -2.59 25.76
N GLU A 13 -7.43 -1.48 26.38
CA GLU A 13 -6.48 -0.55 27.04
C GLU A 13 -5.39 -0.02 26.12
N LEU A 14 -5.67 0.10 24.82
CA LEU A 14 -4.71 0.60 23.81
C LEU A 14 -4.57 2.13 23.81
N GLY A 15 -5.42 2.84 24.54
CA GLY A 15 -5.41 4.29 24.66
C GLY A 15 -5.66 5.03 23.36
N ARG A 16 -5.38 6.34 23.35
CA ARG A 16 -5.58 7.18 22.15
C ARG A 16 -4.74 6.74 20.95
N ARG A 17 -3.55 6.20 21.18
CA ARG A 17 -2.72 5.66 20.09
C ARG A 17 -3.42 4.52 19.38
N GLY A 18 -4.06 3.60 20.13
CA GLY A 18 -4.83 2.50 19.56
C GLY A 18 -5.98 2.96 18.67
N VAL A 19 -6.71 4.01 19.07
CA VAL A 19 -7.79 4.60 18.24
C VAL A 19 -7.27 5.01 16.87
N TRP A 20 -6.19 5.78 16.85
CA TRP A 20 -5.64 6.29 15.59
C TRP A 20 -4.92 5.21 14.77
N THR A 21 -4.35 4.20 15.45
CA THR A 21 -3.78 3.02 14.77
C THR A 21 -4.87 2.22 14.03
N LEU A 22 -6.00 1.94 14.69
CA LEU A 22 -7.13 1.26 14.04
C LEU A 22 -7.69 2.09 12.86
N ALA A 23 -7.78 3.40 13.03
CA ALA A 23 -8.20 4.30 11.96
C ALA A 23 -7.19 4.33 10.79
N ALA A 24 -5.88 4.30 11.08
CA ALA A 24 -4.83 4.25 10.08
C ALA A 24 -4.88 2.94 9.28
N ILE A 25 -5.07 1.81 9.95
CA ILE A 25 -5.22 0.51 9.29
C ILE A 25 -6.46 0.52 8.39
N ALA A 26 -7.63 0.92 8.90
CA ALA A 26 -8.85 1.00 8.10
C ALA A 26 -8.70 1.92 6.88
N ARG A 27 -7.93 3.00 7.01
CA ARG A 27 -7.64 3.90 5.91
C ARG A 27 -6.73 3.27 4.87
N LEU A 28 -5.63 2.67 5.29
CA LEU A 28 -4.62 2.11 4.40
C LEU A 28 -5.10 0.81 3.74
N GLU A 29 -5.76 -0.08 4.48
CA GLU A 29 -6.26 -1.35 3.93
C GLU A 29 -7.42 -1.15 2.92
N SER A 30 -8.35 -0.26 3.23
CA SER A 30 -9.62 -0.22 2.49
C SER A 30 -10.19 1.16 2.23
N ASN A 31 -9.48 2.23 2.63
CA ASN A 31 -10.07 3.58 2.68
C ASN A 31 -11.44 3.57 3.42
N PHE A 32 -11.46 2.94 4.60
CA PHE A 32 -12.67 2.74 5.41
C PHE A 32 -13.76 1.93 4.70
N GLY A 33 -13.39 0.89 3.96
CA GLY A 33 -14.29 0.04 3.17
C GLY A 33 -14.80 0.68 1.88
N ARG A 34 -14.35 1.91 1.55
CA ARG A 34 -14.76 2.58 0.31
C ARG A 34 -14.08 1.94 -0.89
N GLY A 35 -14.87 1.48 -1.83
CA GLY A 35 -14.36 0.83 -3.03
C GLY A 35 -14.15 -0.68 -2.91
N MET A 36 -14.32 -1.26 -1.73
CA MET A 36 -14.37 -2.71 -1.56
C MET A 36 -15.63 -3.30 -2.19
N SER A 37 -15.50 -4.46 -2.81
CA SER A 37 -16.65 -5.26 -3.22
C SER A 37 -17.39 -5.80 -1.98
N LYS A 38 -18.63 -6.22 -2.15
CA LYS A 38 -19.40 -6.87 -1.05
C LYS A 38 -18.71 -8.14 -0.56
N GLU A 39 -18.04 -8.86 -1.46
CA GLU A 39 -17.33 -10.08 -1.11
C GLU A 39 -16.09 -9.77 -0.26
N GLN A 40 -15.30 -8.78 -0.65
CA GLN A 40 -14.14 -8.33 0.14
C GLN A 40 -14.54 -7.85 1.54
N LEU A 41 -15.60 -7.04 1.63
CA LEU A 41 -16.13 -6.63 2.95
C LEU A 41 -16.52 -7.84 3.80
N ARG A 42 -17.13 -8.87 3.18
CA ARG A 42 -17.56 -10.07 3.88
C ARG A 42 -16.41 -10.99 4.33
N THR A 43 -15.29 -11.00 3.61
CA THR A 43 -14.16 -11.93 3.85
C THR A 43 -13.01 -11.31 4.62
N GLU A 44 -12.81 -10.01 4.52
CA GLU A 44 -11.64 -9.31 5.08
C GLU A 44 -12.06 -8.13 5.97
N GLY A 45 -13.25 -7.60 5.72
CA GLY A 45 -13.75 -6.41 6.42
C GLY A 45 -12.95 -5.14 6.11
N PRO A 46 -13.34 -4.01 6.68
CA PRO A 46 -12.70 -2.73 6.41
C PRO A 46 -11.28 -2.59 6.99
N LEU A 47 -10.85 -3.52 7.82
CA LEU A 47 -9.52 -3.55 8.46
C LEU A 47 -8.58 -4.62 7.87
N GLY A 48 -9.00 -5.31 6.78
CA GLY A 48 -8.15 -6.27 6.07
C GLY A 48 -7.75 -7.50 6.89
N LEU A 49 -8.63 -7.98 7.78
CA LEU A 49 -8.36 -9.13 8.63
C LEU A 49 -8.31 -10.42 7.81
N ASP A 50 -7.21 -11.14 7.90
CA ASP A 50 -7.10 -12.44 7.25
C ASP A 50 -7.96 -13.52 7.94
N PRO A 51 -8.26 -14.64 7.25
CA PRO A 51 -9.08 -15.71 7.82
C PRO A 51 -8.49 -16.37 9.08
N GLY A 52 -7.16 -16.34 9.25
CA GLY A 52 -6.49 -16.85 10.45
C GLY A 52 -6.69 -15.91 11.63
N GLU A 53 -6.50 -14.61 11.42
CA GLU A 53 -6.74 -13.59 12.44
C GLU A 53 -8.20 -13.60 12.89
N TRP A 54 -9.11 -13.68 11.95
CA TRP A 54 -10.53 -13.77 12.27
C TRP A 54 -10.85 -15.01 13.09
N ARG A 55 -10.39 -16.20 12.67
CA ARG A 55 -10.62 -17.45 13.40
C ARG A 55 -10.11 -17.38 14.84
N ASP A 56 -8.94 -16.79 15.06
CA ASP A 56 -8.22 -16.84 16.32
C ASP A 56 -8.59 -15.68 17.27
N TYR A 57 -9.04 -14.55 16.71
CA TYR A 57 -9.24 -13.30 17.47
C TYR A 57 -10.65 -12.71 17.36
N ALA A 58 -11.57 -13.25 16.57
CA ALA A 58 -12.90 -12.65 16.36
C ALA A 58 -13.62 -12.31 17.67
N VAL A 59 -14.21 -11.12 17.69
CA VAL A 59 -14.94 -10.57 18.83
C VAL A 59 -16.20 -9.87 18.33
N ASP A 60 -17.34 -10.20 18.92
CA ASP A 60 -18.58 -9.44 18.81
C ASP A 60 -18.37 -8.09 19.53
N GLY A 61 -18.14 -7.06 18.73
CA GLY A 61 -17.74 -5.74 19.19
C GLY A 61 -18.90 -4.94 19.76
N ASP A 62 -20.05 -4.96 19.08
CA ASP A 62 -21.27 -4.25 19.43
C ASP A 62 -22.25 -5.07 20.29
N LYS A 63 -21.97 -6.39 20.45
CA LYS A 63 -22.74 -7.36 21.23
C LYS A 63 -24.14 -7.64 20.64
N ASP A 64 -24.22 -7.66 19.31
CA ASP A 64 -25.45 -8.03 18.60
C ASP A 64 -25.67 -9.55 18.52
N GLY A 65 -24.69 -10.37 18.94
CA GLY A 65 -24.70 -11.83 18.94
C GLY A 65 -24.22 -12.45 17.65
N ARG A 66 -23.59 -11.67 16.76
CA ARG A 66 -23.04 -12.12 15.49
C ARG A 66 -21.55 -11.81 15.42
N LEU A 67 -20.88 -12.43 14.47
CA LEU A 67 -19.50 -12.13 14.09
C LEU A 67 -19.50 -11.83 12.59
N ASP A 68 -19.25 -10.60 12.21
CA ASP A 68 -19.30 -10.16 10.81
C ASP A 68 -18.06 -9.32 10.47
N HIS A 69 -17.25 -9.77 9.51
CA HIS A 69 -16.10 -9.01 9.03
C HIS A 69 -16.49 -7.61 8.49
N ALA A 70 -17.68 -7.51 7.87
CA ALA A 70 -18.16 -6.24 7.32
C ALA A 70 -18.58 -5.26 8.41
N ASP A 71 -18.85 -5.74 9.61
CA ASP A 71 -19.13 -4.91 10.76
C ASP A 71 -17.86 -4.28 11.31
N ILE A 72 -17.86 -2.95 11.40
CA ILE A 72 -16.68 -2.20 11.86
C ILE A 72 -16.41 -2.38 13.35
N ASP A 73 -17.44 -2.56 14.16
CA ASP A 73 -17.32 -2.77 15.60
C ASP A 73 -16.66 -4.12 15.88
N ASP A 74 -17.04 -5.17 15.14
CA ASP A 74 -16.45 -6.50 15.25
C ASP A 74 -15.01 -6.53 14.73
N SER A 75 -14.78 -5.96 13.55
CA SER A 75 -13.44 -5.90 12.94
C SER A 75 -12.47 -5.09 13.80
N ALA A 76 -12.89 -3.94 14.33
CA ALA A 76 -12.06 -3.11 15.20
C ALA A 76 -11.77 -3.81 16.54
N ALA A 77 -12.76 -4.45 17.15
CA ALA A 77 -12.58 -5.18 18.39
C ALA A 77 -11.68 -6.41 18.21
N THR A 78 -11.78 -7.09 17.06
CA THR A 78 -10.93 -8.23 16.70
C THR A 78 -9.47 -7.82 16.56
N LEU A 79 -9.19 -6.78 15.78
CA LEU A 79 -7.82 -6.28 15.58
C LEU A 79 -7.24 -5.69 16.88
N ALA A 80 -8.04 -5.00 17.68
CA ALA A 80 -7.61 -4.51 19.00
C ALA A 80 -7.26 -5.64 19.95
N ARG A 81 -8.03 -6.77 19.94
CA ARG A 81 -7.72 -7.98 20.70
C ARG A 81 -6.40 -8.60 20.26
N LEU A 82 -6.16 -8.67 18.94
CA LEU A 82 -4.90 -9.16 18.40
C LEU A 82 -3.74 -8.32 18.93
N MET A 83 -3.82 -6.98 18.83
CA MET A 83 -2.78 -6.07 19.35
C MET A 83 -2.52 -6.30 20.84
N TRP A 84 -3.58 -6.37 21.65
CA TRP A 84 -3.47 -6.64 23.08
C TRP A 84 -2.82 -8.00 23.37
N SER A 85 -3.21 -9.05 22.65
CA SER A 85 -2.68 -10.42 22.85
C SER A 85 -1.20 -10.55 22.47
N ARG A 86 -0.71 -9.69 21.59
CA ARG A 86 0.69 -9.65 21.15
C ARG A 86 1.59 -8.74 22.02
N GLY A 87 1.02 -8.17 23.08
CA GLY A 87 1.77 -7.33 24.01
C GLY A 87 1.82 -5.86 23.65
N GLY A 88 1.00 -5.41 22.70
CA GLY A 88 0.85 -4.00 22.37
C GLY A 88 0.64 -3.72 20.87
N ILE A 89 0.49 -2.44 20.58
CA ILE A 89 0.12 -1.94 19.25
C ILE A 89 1.14 -2.37 18.19
N ASP A 90 2.43 -2.07 18.37
CA ASP A 90 3.44 -2.30 17.33
C ASP A 90 3.63 -3.78 17.02
N ALA A 91 3.63 -4.63 18.06
CA ALA A 91 3.71 -6.07 17.90
C ALA A 91 2.44 -6.65 17.24
N GLY A 92 1.27 -6.10 17.53
CA GLY A 92 0.01 -6.47 16.89
C GLY A 92 -0.05 -6.05 15.43
N VAL A 93 0.34 -4.82 15.13
CA VAL A 93 0.44 -4.32 13.74
C VAL A 93 1.42 -5.16 12.93
N PHE A 94 2.59 -5.51 13.51
CA PHE A 94 3.55 -6.41 12.86
C PHE A 94 3.00 -7.83 12.66
N THR A 95 2.14 -8.32 13.57
CA THR A 95 1.49 -9.62 13.40
C THR A 95 0.47 -9.60 12.27
N HIS A 96 -0.30 -8.52 12.19
CA HIS A 96 -1.32 -8.29 11.15
C HIS A 96 -0.68 -8.21 9.74
N ASN A 97 0.45 -7.52 9.63
CA ASN A 97 1.24 -7.50 8.40
C ASN A 97 2.72 -7.60 8.78
N GLN A 98 3.37 -8.71 8.42
CA GLN A 98 4.73 -9.07 8.87
C GLN A 98 5.84 -8.24 8.19
N ALA A 99 5.60 -6.95 8.00
CA ALA A 99 6.54 -6.02 7.40
C ALA A 99 6.83 -4.85 8.35
N ALA A 100 8.10 -4.60 8.64
CA ALA A 100 8.51 -3.49 9.51
C ALA A 100 8.05 -2.13 8.95
N TRP A 101 8.15 -1.93 7.64
CA TRP A 101 7.69 -0.73 6.97
C TRP A 101 6.17 -0.48 7.15
N TYR A 102 5.36 -1.55 7.25
CA TYR A 102 3.92 -1.41 7.49
C TYR A 102 3.66 -0.82 8.88
N VAL A 103 4.41 -1.26 9.88
CA VAL A 103 4.34 -0.68 11.23
C VAL A 103 4.66 0.80 11.21
N ASP A 104 5.70 1.21 10.49
CA ASP A 104 6.09 2.61 10.34
C ASP A 104 5.05 3.42 9.56
N ALA A 105 4.49 2.87 8.48
CA ALA A 105 3.44 3.49 7.69
C ALA A 105 2.17 3.72 8.53
N ILE A 106 1.75 2.71 9.29
CA ILE A 106 0.60 2.81 10.21
C ILE A 106 0.86 3.84 11.31
N ALA A 107 2.07 3.87 11.89
CA ALA A 107 2.42 4.84 12.92
C ALA A 107 2.38 6.27 12.37
N HIS A 108 2.94 6.49 11.18
CA HIS A 108 2.90 7.79 10.49
C HIS A 108 1.46 8.23 10.20
N GLU A 109 0.65 7.35 9.61
CA GLU A 109 -0.74 7.65 9.28
C GLU A 109 -1.58 7.94 10.54
N ALA A 110 -1.35 7.20 11.62
CA ALA A 110 -1.99 7.45 12.91
C ALA A 110 -1.64 8.84 13.46
N ASP A 111 -0.40 9.28 13.30
CA ASP A 111 0.02 10.64 13.70
C ASP A 111 -0.62 11.72 12.82
N VAL A 112 -0.74 11.49 11.50
CA VAL A 112 -1.49 12.36 10.57
C VAL A 112 -2.95 12.49 11.01
N LEU A 113 -3.64 11.37 11.20
CA LEU A 113 -5.06 11.35 11.59
C LEU A 113 -5.31 11.96 12.98
N SER A 114 -4.34 11.82 13.89
CA SER A 114 -4.43 12.41 15.24
C SER A 114 -4.17 13.92 15.29
N GLY A 115 -3.77 14.51 14.18
CA GLY A 115 -3.37 15.92 14.10
C GLY A 115 -1.98 16.22 14.68
N LYS A 116 -1.18 15.22 15.06
CA LYS A 116 0.15 15.43 15.61
C LYS A 116 1.17 15.90 14.58
N CYS A 117 0.98 15.55 13.30
CA CYS A 117 1.87 15.96 12.21
C CYS A 117 1.76 17.45 11.82
N ALA A 118 0.89 18.23 12.48
CA ALA A 118 0.70 19.65 12.13
C ALA A 118 1.86 20.58 12.52
N THR A 119 2.92 20.11 13.17
CA THR A 119 3.87 21.02 13.82
C THR A 119 5.34 20.95 13.41
N THR A 120 5.82 20.01 12.56
CA THR A 120 7.29 19.96 12.33
C THR A 120 7.80 19.49 10.98
N THR A 121 6.99 19.18 10.00
CA THR A 121 7.50 18.99 8.65
C THR A 121 6.93 20.04 7.73
N LYS A 122 7.81 20.85 7.11
CA LYS A 122 7.47 21.45 5.82
C LYS A 122 7.04 20.30 4.94
N SER A 123 5.74 20.00 4.93
CA SER A 123 5.15 19.12 3.94
C SER A 123 5.38 19.79 2.60
N TRP A 124 6.38 19.32 1.88
CA TRP A 124 6.46 19.55 0.46
C TRP A 124 5.33 18.75 -0.15
N THR A 125 4.11 19.25 -0.06
CA THR A 125 3.02 18.75 -0.87
C THR A 125 3.36 19.13 -2.29
N ILE A 126 3.99 18.21 -3.01
CA ILE A 126 4.05 18.33 -4.47
C ILE A 126 2.60 18.17 -4.92
N VAL A 127 1.94 19.27 -5.20
CA VAL A 127 0.65 19.25 -5.89
C VAL A 127 0.97 18.78 -7.30
N LEU A 128 0.67 17.50 -7.58
CA LEU A 128 0.83 16.99 -8.92
C LEU A 128 -0.12 17.78 -9.84
N PRO A 129 0.34 18.27 -10.99
CA PRO A 129 -0.51 18.98 -11.95
C PRO A 129 -1.71 18.12 -12.33
N GLY A 130 -2.89 18.73 -12.51
CA GLY A 130 -4.11 18.02 -12.82
C GLY A 130 -4.10 17.21 -14.13
N ASP A 131 -3.12 17.43 -14.99
CA ASP A 131 -2.87 16.69 -16.23
C ASP A 131 -1.43 16.16 -16.27
N ILE A 132 -1.10 15.33 -15.28
CA ILE A 132 0.25 14.76 -15.20
C ILE A 132 0.50 13.71 -16.29
N ALA A 133 -0.55 13.04 -16.79
CA ALA A 133 -0.43 12.09 -17.88
C ALA A 133 0.10 12.73 -19.17
N ALA A 134 -0.19 14.03 -19.39
CA ALA A 134 0.37 14.79 -20.51
C ALA A 134 1.90 15.00 -20.42
N GLN A 135 2.49 14.78 -19.25
CA GLN A 135 3.93 14.91 -19.03
C GLN A 135 4.71 13.61 -19.26
N ILE A 136 4.02 12.51 -19.51
CA ILE A 136 4.65 11.23 -19.87
C ILE A 136 5.35 11.41 -21.23
N ASN A 137 6.64 11.12 -21.29
CA ASN A 137 7.36 11.06 -22.56
C ASN A 137 7.10 9.71 -23.25
N TRP A 138 6.11 9.70 -24.12
CA TRP A 138 5.69 8.50 -24.85
C TRP A 138 6.77 7.88 -25.73
N ASN A 139 7.80 8.63 -26.13
CA ASN A 139 8.93 8.09 -26.89
C ASN A 139 9.85 7.22 -26.02
N ASN A 140 9.77 7.38 -24.71
CA ASN A 140 10.56 6.67 -23.72
C ASN A 140 9.74 5.64 -22.94
N LEU A 141 8.47 5.43 -23.31
CA LEU A 141 7.59 4.47 -22.66
C LEU A 141 7.23 3.33 -23.61
N THR A 142 7.55 2.11 -23.21
CA THR A 142 7.10 0.88 -23.86
C THR A 142 6.09 0.21 -22.94
N LEU A 143 4.94 -0.14 -23.48
CA LEU A 143 3.88 -0.87 -22.79
C LEU A 143 3.81 -2.28 -23.36
N SER A 144 3.56 -3.28 -22.52
CA SER A 144 3.53 -4.69 -22.92
C SER A 144 2.24 -5.05 -23.65
N ASN A 145 1.18 -4.28 -23.42
CA ASN A 145 -0.14 -4.55 -24.02
C ASN A 145 -1.06 -3.31 -24.04
N ASP A 146 -2.18 -3.44 -24.77
CA ASP A 146 -3.16 -2.36 -24.93
C ASP A 146 -3.96 -2.03 -23.66
N LEU A 147 -4.02 -2.91 -22.66
CA LEU A 147 -4.75 -2.65 -21.41
C LEU A 147 -4.03 -1.58 -20.60
N GLU A 148 -2.70 -1.62 -20.56
CA GLU A 148 -1.87 -0.61 -19.91
C GLU A 148 -2.08 0.78 -20.53
N LEU A 149 -2.14 0.86 -21.87
CA LEU A 149 -2.45 2.10 -22.58
C LEU A 149 -3.83 2.66 -22.18
N ARG A 150 -4.83 1.79 -22.10
CA ARG A 150 -6.19 2.18 -21.67
C ARG A 150 -6.21 2.67 -20.24
N ASP A 151 -5.48 2.02 -19.34
CA ASP A 151 -5.41 2.42 -17.94
C ASP A 151 -4.89 3.86 -17.79
N ILE A 152 -3.85 4.21 -18.55
CA ILE A 152 -3.31 5.57 -18.56
C ILE A 152 -4.30 6.56 -19.19
N GLN A 153 -4.83 6.25 -20.39
CA GLN A 153 -5.69 7.15 -21.14
C GLN A 153 -7.05 7.38 -20.48
N ALA A 154 -7.60 6.36 -19.81
CA ALA A 154 -8.86 6.47 -19.09
C ALA A 154 -8.71 7.06 -17.69
N GLY A 155 -7.48 7.41 -17.26
CA GLY A 155 -7.23 7.97 -15.92
C GLY A 155 -7.52 6.99 -14.78
N LEU A 156 -7.31 5.69 -15.01
CA LEU A 156 -7.58 4.64 -14.04
C LEU A 156 -6.45 4.42 -13.04
N LEU A 157 -5.34 5.14 -13.21
CA LEU A 157 -4.18 5.06 -12.33
C LEU A 157 -4.21 6.17 -11.27
N ASP A 158 -3.69 5.85 -10.10
CA ASP A 158 -3.37 6.84 -9.07
C ASP A 158 -2.41 7.90 -9.63
N GLN A 159 -2.61 9.15 -9.25
CA GLN A 159 -1.79 10.26 -9.77
C GLN A 159 -0.30 10.09 -9.44
N ARG A 160 0.05 9.38 -8.37
CA ARG A 160 1.43 9.08 -8.01
C ARG A 160 2.06 8.09 -8.98
N VAL A 161 1.32 7.05 -9.40
CA VAL A 161 1.75 6.10 -10.45
C VAL A 161 1.99 6.84 -11.76
N THR A 162 1.03 7.67 -12.17
CA THR A 162 1.15 8.49 -13.39
C THR A 162 2.31 9.50 -13.28
N GLY A 163 2.48 10.09 -12.10
CA GLY A 163 3.58 11.01 -11.80
C GLY A 163 4.96 10.34 -11.86
N LEU A 164 5.03 9.11 -11.37
CA LEU A 164 6.24 8.32 -11.42
C LEU A 164 6.60 7.93 -12.86
N LEU A 165 5.60 7.52 -13.67
CA LEU A 165 5.79 7.30 -15.11
C LEU A 165 6.33 8.56 -15.82
N ALA A 166 5.74 9.72 -15.55
CA ALA A 166 6.18 10.98 -16.13
C ALA A 166 7.62 11.34 -15.70
N LEU A 167 7.96 11.10 -14.43
CA LEU A 167 9.31 11.35 -13.91
C LEU A 167 10.34 10.44 -14.57
N MET A 168 10.11 9.14 -14.58
CA MET A 168 11.04 8.14 -15.09
C MET A 168 11.27 8.30 -16.60
N THR A 169 10.17 8.48 -17.36
CA THR A 169 10.24 8.60 -18.84
C THR A 169 10.89 9.88 -19.31
N ARG A 170 11.11 10.86 -18.44
CA ARG A 170 11.86 12.07 -18.78
C ARG A 170 13.31 11.74 -19.12
N ASP A 171 13.94 10.86 -18.34
CA ASP A 171 15.38 10.62 -18.37
C ASP A 171 15.76 9.19 -18.79
N HIS A 172 14.81 8.22 -18.77
CA HIS A 172 15.02 6.81 -19.06
C HIS A 172 14.01 6.25 -20.06
N GLN A 173 14.44 5.24 -20.82
CA GLN A 173 13.54 4.36 -21.57
C GLN A 173 12.97 3.33 -20.60
N ILE A 174 11.68 3.36 -20.38
CA ILE A 174 10.98 2.49 -19.42
C ILE A 174 10.09 1.50 -20.15
N THR A 175 10.21 0.23 -19.79
CA THR A 175 9.26 -0.81 -20.21
C THR A 175 8.42 -1.23 -19.03
N ILE A 176 7.10 -1.08 -19.15
CA ILE A 176 6.12 -1.54 -18.17
C ILE A 176 5.66 -2.95 -18.56
N SER A 177 5.51 -3.83 -17.59
CA SER A 177 4.95 -5.18 -17.78
C SER A 177 3.58 -5.36 -17.16
N SER A 178 3.17 -4.49 -16.25
CA SER A 178 1.83 -4.53 -15.67
C SER A 178 1.45 -3.18 -15.05
N LEU A 179 0.18 -2.82 -15.24
CA LEU A 179 -0.48 -1.72 -14.55
C LEU A 179 -1.71 -2.25 -13.79
N ARG A 180 -2.90 -1.72 -14.06
CA ARG A 180 -4.12 -2.08 -13.34
C ARG A 180 -4.86 -3.26 -13.96
N SER A 181 -5.16 -3.17 -15.26
CA SER A 181 -6.16 -4.03 -15.90
C SER A 181 -5.61 -5.38 -16.37
N ASP A 182 -4.30 -5.52 -16.42
CA ASP A 182 -3.58 -6.74 -16.84
C ASP A 182 -2.94 -7.51 -15.67
N HIS A 183 -3.11 -7.02 -14.44
CA HIS A 183 -2.63 -7.69 -13.24
C HIS A 183 -3.75 -8.47 -12.53
N SER A 184 -3.39 -9.54 -11.83
CA SER A 184 -4.34 -10.28 -10.99
C SER A 184 -4.85 -9.41 -9.84
N GLN A 185 -6.12 -9.61 -9.47
CA GLN A 185 -6.71 -8.90 -8.33
C GLN A 185 -6.02 -9.22 -7.01
N MET A 186 -5.59 -10.47 -6.85
CA MET A 186 -5.00 -10.96 -5.60
C MET A 186 -3.50 -11.20 -5.78
N THR A 187 -2.73 -10.89 -4.76
CA THR A 187 -1.33 -11.28 -4.64
C THR A 187 -1.20 -12.78 -4.37
N ALA A 188 -0.01 -13.34 -4.50
CA ALA A 188 0.27 -14.74 -4.16
C ALA A 188 0.00 -15.06 -2.67
N SER A 189 0.09 -14.06 -1.79
CA SER A 189 -0.21 -14.16 -0.36
C SER A 189 -1.71 -14.05 -0.04
N GLY A 190 -2.57 -13.80 -1.05
CA GLY A 190 -4.02 -13.70 -0.89
C GLY A 190 -4.54 -12.30 -0.52
N ASN A 191 -3.68 -11.29 -0.53
CA ASN A 191 -4.09 -9.89 -0.33
C ASN A 191 -4.54 -9.25 -1.65
N VAL A 192 -5.35 -8.21 -1.58
CA VAL A 192 -5.70 -7.44 -2.78
C VAL A 192 -4.48 -6.64 -3.23
N SER A 193 -4.09 -6.85 -4.49
CA SER A 193 -2.94 -6.17 -5.08
C SER A 193 -3.19 -4.66 -5.23
N ASN A 194 -2.16 -3.84 -5.01
CA ASN A 194 -2.20 -2.40 -5.29
C ASN A 194 -2.48 -2.10 -6.78
N HIS A 195 -2.14 -3.01 -7.70
CA HIS A 195 -2.50 -2.91 -9.11
C HIS A 195 -4.02 -2.85 -9.32
N PHE A 196 -4.80 -3.65 -8.60
CA PHE A 196 -6.26 -3.66 -8.70
C PHE A 196 -6.89 -2.27 -8.50
N TYR A 197 -6.27 -1.46 -7.66
CA TYR A 197 -6.70 -0.08 -7.39
C TYR A 197 -6.05 0.96 -8.31
N GLY A 198 -5.22 0.55 -9.27
CA GLY A 198 -4.43 1.44 -10.11
C GLY A 198 -3.29 2.14 -9.36
N ARG A 199 -2.85 1.58 -8.24
CA ARG A 199 -1.85 2.17 -7.34
C ARG A 199 -0.47 1.57 -7.46
N ALA A 200 -0.24 0.70 -8.44
CA ALA A 200 1.06 0.08 -8.66
C ALA A 200 1.40 -0.03 -10.14
N MET A 201 2.68 -0.21 -10.40
CA MET A 201 3.24 -0.54 -11.70
C MET A 201 4.38 -1.54 -11.54
N ASP A 202 4.56 -2.39 -12.54
CA ASP A 202 5.70 -3.28 -12.68
C ASP A 202 6.59 -2.82 -13.83
N ILE A 203 7.86 -2.58 -13.54
CA ILE A 203 8.87 -2.10 -14.48
C ILE A 203 9.74 -3.28 -14.88
N ALA A 204 9.64 -3.72 -16.14
CA ALA A 204 10.34 -4.89 -16.65
C ALA A 204 11.70 -4.60 -17.27
N ALA A 205 11.94 -3.36 -17.75
CA ALA A 205 13.23 -2.97 -18.30
C ALA A 205 13.46 -1.47 -18.17
N VAL A 206 14.75 -1.09 -18.08
CA VAL A 206 15.23 0.28 -18.03
C VAL A 206 16.35 0.44 -19.03
N ASP A 207 16.26 1.46 -19.89
CA ASP A 207 17.27 1.79 -20.92
C ASP A 207 17.62 0.58 -21.83
N GLY A 208 16.60 -0.25 -22.13
CA GLY A 208 16.74 -1.44 -22.97
C GLY A 208 17.34 -2.64 -22.25
N VAL A 209 17.66 -2.57 -20.96
CA VAL A 209 18.16 -3.67 -20.14
C VAL A 209 17.04 -4.25 -19.29
N SER A 210 16.81 -5.57 -19.42
CA SER A 210 15.80 -6.28 -18.63
C SER A 210 16.13 -6.28 -17.14
N CYS A 211 15.11 -6.15 -16.29
CA CYS A 211 15.24 -6.28 -14.84
C CYS A 211 15.60 -7.70 -14.36
N THR A 212 15.66 -8.69 -15.27
CA THR A 212 16.27 -10.00 -14.99
C THR A 212 17.78 -9.91 -14.78
N ASP A 213 18.44 -8.81 -15.22
CA ASP A 213 19.81 -8.51 -14.82
C ASP A 213 19.80 -7.90 -13.41
N THR A 214 20.05 -8.76 -12.44
CA THR A 214 19.99 -8.42 -11.01
C THR A 214 21.33 -7.90 -10.45
N ALA A 215 22.28 -7.54 -11.30
CA ALA A 215 23.49 -6.88 -10.83
C ALA A 215 23.15 -5.53 -10.20
N THR A 216 23.75 -5.21 -9.06
CA THR A 216 23.49 -3.93 -8.35
C THR A 216 23.83 -2.70 -9.17
N THR A 217 24.63 -2.85 -10.22
CA THR A 217 25.00 -1.82 -11.19
C THR A 217 24.08 -1.79 -12.42
N ALA A 218 23.18 -2.76 -12.57
CA ALA A 218 22.24 -2.81 -13.69
C ALA A 218 21.25 -1.63 -13.63
N PRO A 219 20.75 -1.14 -14.79
CA PRO A 219 19.84 0.01 -14.84
C PRO A 219 18.61 -0.14 -13.97
N CYS A 220 17.99 -1.33 -13.90
CA CYS A 220 16.83 -1.56 -13.02
C CYS A 220 17.20 -1.37 -11.55
N ALA A 221 18.31 -1.93 -11.08
CA ALA A 221 18.77 -1.74 -9.70
C ALA A 221 19.05 -0.27 -9.39
N GLN A 222 19.71 0.45 -10.32
CA GLN A 222 20.02 1.86 -10.17
C GLN A 222 18.76 2.72 -10.13
N LEU A 223 17.76 2.42 -10.99
CA LEU A 223 16.46 3.05 -10.92
C LEU A 223 15.78 2.76 -9.58
N GLY A 224 15.77 1.50 -9.12
CA GLY A 224 15.20 1.13 -7.83
C GLY A 224 15.80 1.91 -6.66
N TYR A 225 17.12 2.05 -6.61
CA TYR A 225 17.78 2.91 -5.61
C TYR A 225 17.34 4.37 -5.69
N ALA A 226 17.16 4.90 -6.91
CA ALA A 226 16.68 6.27 -7.09
C ALA A 226 15.23 6.43 -6.62
N LEU A 227 14.35 5.45 -6.91
CA LEU A 227 12.95 5.45 -6.47
C LEU A 227 12.84 5.41 -4.94
N ALA A 228 13.71 4.64 -4.28
CA ALA A 228 13.78 4.55 -2.82
C ALA A 228 14.19 5.88 -2.14
N GLN A 229 14.76 6.82 -2.88
CA GLN A 229 15.17 8.13 -2.37
C GLN A 229 14.22 9.27 -2.76
N LEU A 230 13.13 8.99 -3.46
CA LEU A 230 12.19 10.04 -3.86
C LEU A 230 11.50 10.66 -2.65
N PRO A 231 11.24 11.98 -2.68
CA PRO A 231 10.41 12.60 -1.64
C PRO A 231 8.93 12.29 -1.85
N ALA A 232 8.14 12.35 -0.76
CA ALA A 232 6.69 12.32 -0.88
C ALA A 232 6.19 13.47 -1.81
N PRO A 233 5.12 13.26 -2.59
CA PRO A 233 4.26 12.10 -2.61
C PRO A 233 4.70 10.99 -3.60
N LEU A 234 5.82 11.16 -4.32
CA LEU A 234 6.27 10.20 -5.32
C LEU A 234 7.12 9.06 -4.74
N HIS A 235 7.47 9.13 -3.45
CA HIS A 235 8.10 8.01 -2.76
C HIS A 235 7.14 6.81 -2.73
N PRO A 236 7.50 5.66 -3.32
CA PRO A 236 6.64 4.47 -3.27
C PRO A 236 6.43 4.02 -1.83
N SER A 237 5.20 3.63 -1.49
CA SER A 237 4.89 3.01 -0.20
C SER A 237 5.25 1.53 -0.19
N GLU A 238 5.48 0.96 -1.35
CA GLU A 238 5.86 -0.43 -1.57
C GLU A 238 6.81 -0.47 -2.78
N LEU A 239 8.03 -0.91 -2.55
CA LEU A 239 9.05 -1.02 -3.58
C LEU A 239 9.70 -2.41 -3.47
N ILE A 240 9.42 -3.30 -4.44
CA ILE A 240 9.84 -4.68 -4.38
C ILE A 240 10.75 -5.01 -5.56
N TYR A 241 11.84 -5.68 -5.27
CA TYR A 241 12.75 -6.22 -6.28
C TYR A 241 13.37 -7.53 -5.80
N CYS A 242 14.29 -8.08 -6.56
CA CYS A 242 15.03 -9.31 -6.25
C CYS A 242 15.86 -9.22 -4.96
N PHE A 243 16.24 -8.01 -4.56
CA PHE A 243 16.98 -7.71 -3.33
C PHE A 243 16.51 -6.38 -2.75
N ASP A 244 16.78 -6.21 -1.46
CA ASP A 244 16.42 -4.99 -0.74
C ASP A 244 17.20 -3.78 -1.31
N LEU A 245 16.44 -2.76 -1.76
CA LEU A 245 16.98 -1.60 -2.48
C LEU A 245 17.49 -0.49 -1.55
N ASP A 246 17.07 -0.44 -0.29
CA ASP A 246 17.42 0.66 0.62
C ASP A 246 17.86 0.20 2.02
N GLY A 247 17.67 -1.08 2.37
CA GLY A 247 17.99 -1.63 3.68
C GLY A 247 17.05 -1.18 4.81
N VAL A 248 16.00 -0.42 4.47
CA VAL A 248 14.95 0.06 5.36
C VAL A 248 13.62 0.02 4.61
N GLY A 249 12.47 -0.08 5.31
CA GLY A 249 11.20 -0.03 4.58
C GLY A 249 11.02 1.33 3.88
N PRO A 250 10.26 1.42 2.78
CA PRO A 250 9.32 0.42 2.25
C PRO A 250 9.88 -0.51 1.15
N ALA A 251 11.19 -0.58 0.94
CA ALA A 251 11.76 -1.53 0.01
C ALA A 251 11.96 -2.91 0.65
N PHE A 252 11.72 -3.97 -0.10
CA PHE A 252 11.97 -5.33 0.35
C PHE A 252 12.24 -6.29 -0.80
N ALA A 253 12.90 -7.41 -0.48
CA ALA A 253 13.28 -8.42 -1.43
C ALA A 253 12.26 -9.55 -1.50
N LEU A 254 11.79 -9.86 -2.73
CA LEU A 254 11.01 -11.07 -2.99
C LEU A 254 11.58 -11.83 -4.20
N PRO A 255 11.78 -13.16 -4.08
CA PRO A 255 12.36 -13.95 -5.17
C PRO A 255 11.53 -13.99 -6.45
N ASP A 256 10.23 -13.76 -6.38
CA ASP A 256 9.31 -13.68 -7.51
C ASP A 256 9.30 -12.31 -8.20
N HIS A 257 10.12 -11.36 -7.73
CA HIS A 257 10.33 -10.04 -8.31
C HIS A 257 11.75 -9.87 -8.88
N CYS A 258 12.37 -10.97 -9.36
CA CYS A 258 13.69 -10.90 -9.98
C CYS A 258 13.66 -10.59 -11.49
N ASP A 259 12.50 -10.31 -12.05
CA ASP A 259 12.27 -9.97 -13.45
C ASP A 259 11.64 -8.59 -13.65
N HIS A 260 11.22 -7.93 -12.58
CA HIS A 260 10.64 -6.60 -12.59
C HIS A 260 10.85 -5.87 -11.25
N ILE A 261 10.71 -4.55 -11.28
CA ILE A 261 10.57 -3.73 -10.06
C ILE A 261 9.09 -3.43 -9.89
N HIS A 262 8.51 -3.85 -8.76
CA HIS A 262 7.19 -3.41 -8.34
C HIS A 262 7.29 -2.09 -7.58
N ALA A 263 6.54 -1.08 -8.01
CA ALA A 263 6.42 0.20 -7.32
C ALA A 263 4.93 0.49 -7.03
N GLY A 264 4.56 0.47 -5.76
CA GLY A 264 3.17 0.60 -5.32
C GLY A 264 2.95 1.71 -4.30
N TYR A 265 1.68 2.11 -4.17
CA TYR A 265 1.24 3.15 -3.24
C TYR A 265 -0.01 2.70 -2.48
N TYR A 266 -0.01 2.92 -1.17
CA TYR A 266 -1.22 2.71 -0.38
C TYR A 266 -2.26 3.81 -0.62
N ALA A 267 -3.50 3.57 -0.18
CA ALA A 267 -4.53 4.60 -0.17
C ALA A 267 -4.06 5.83 0.63
N TYR A 268 -4.47 7.01 0.17
CA TYR A 268 -4.33 8.22 0.97
C TYR A 268 -5.27 8.21 2.16
#